data_9d802d94206e615bc1d199e33da56893
#
_entry.id   9d802d94206e615bc1d199e33da56893
#
_cell.length_a   1.000
_cell.length_b   1.000
_cell.length_c   1.000
_cell.angle_alpha   90.00
_cell.angle_beta   90.00
_cell.angle_gamma   90.00
#
_symmetry.space_group_name_H-M   'P 1'
#
loop_
_entity.id
_entity.type
_entity.pdbx_description
1 polymer ?
#
loop_
_entity_poly.entity_id
_entity_poly.type
_entity_poly.pdbx_seq_one_letter_code
_entity_poly.pdbx_strand_id
1 'polypeptide(L)'
;MDSPQTNLPKILLFDIETALMEVYVWGLYKQFIPHTNIIKDENGEEKSWFCLSWAAKWLYDDTILSDIVTPDESMARNDGRILKSIWKLLDEADIVIGHNGDRFDIRKLNARFIDNEMNPPSP
;
A
#
# COMPACT_ATOMS: atom_id res chain seq x y z
N MET A 1 -6.32 1.35 35.80
CA MET A 1 -7.77 1.46 35.62
C MET A 1 -8.09 1.64 34.15
N ASP A 2 -8.97 0.82 33.65
CA ASP A 2 -9.32 0.87 32.23
C ASP A 2 -10.21 2.08 31.94
N SER A 3 -9.81 2.86 30.93
CA SER A 3 -10.66 3.94 30.46
C SER A 3 -11.73 3.37 29.51
N PRO A 4 -12.83 4.11 29.29
CA PRO A 4 -13.85 3.67 28.33
C PRO A 4 -13.29 3.43 26.92
N GLN A 5 -12.19 4.11 26.54
CA GLN A 5 -11.58 3.95 25.23
C GLN A 5 -11.02 2.54 25.00
N THR A 6 -10.65 1.81 26.07
CA THR A 6 -10.13 0.44 25.92
C THR A 6 -11.16 -0.52 25.32
N ASN A 7 -12.45 -0.17 25.41
CA ASN A 7 -13.54 -0.99 24.88
C ASN A 7 -13.97 -0.57 23.47
N LEU A 8 -13.36 0.47 22.93
CA LEU A 8 -13.67 0.94 21.57
C LEU A 8 -12.87 0.14 20.56
N PRO A 9 -13.47 -0.16 19.41
CA PRO A 9 -12.72 -0.78 18.34
C PRO A 9 -11.62 0.16 17.84
N LYS A 10 -10.51 -0.43 17.42
CA LYS A 10 -9.42 0.32 16.78
C LYS A 10 -9.74 0.48 15.31
N ILE A 11 -10.14 1.68 14.92
CA ILE A 11 -10.52 2.00 13.55
C ILE A 11 -9.42 2.82 12.92
N LEU A 12 -8.83 2.29 11.85
CA LEU A 12 -7.76 2.97 11.11
C LEU A 12 -8.33 3.56 9.82
N LEU A 13 -8.14 4.85 9.66
CA LEU A 13 -8.38 5.54 8.41
C LEU A 13 -7.05 5.62 7.67
N PHE A 14 -7.02 5.24 6.39
CA PHE A 14 -5.75 5.29 5.66
C PHE A 14 -5.95 5.59 4.19
N ASP A 15 -4.87 6.05 3.56
CA ASP A 15 -4.81 6.31 2.13
C ASP A 15 -3.40 5.99 1.65
N ILE A 16 -3.27 5.54 0.42
CA ILE A 16 -1.98 5.24 -0.20
C ILE A 16 -1.84 5.98 -1.53
N GLU A 17 -0.59 6.30 -1.87
CA GLU A 17 -0.22 6.78 -3.19
C GLU A 17 0.70 5.75 -3.83
N THR A 18 0.47 5.46 -5.11
CA THR A 18 1.21 4.43 -5.81
C THR A 18 1.90 4.98 -7.05
N ALA A 19 3.04 4.38 -7.39
CA ALA A 19 3.70 4.64 -8.64
C ALA A 19 3.03 3.83 -9.75
N LEU A 20 3.07 4.38 -10.95
CA LEU A 20 2.52 3.71 -12.13
C LEU A 20 3.45 2.57 -12.57
N MET A 21 2.85 1.53 -13.14
CA MET A 21 3.65 0.51 -13.81
C MET A 21 4.12 1.01 -15.18
N GLU A 22 5.21 0.47 -15.67
CA GLU A 22 5.73 0.80 -16.99
C GLU A 22 5.40 -0.36 -17.93
N VAL A 23 4.72 -0.02 -19.02
CA VAL A 23 4.22 -1.03 -19.97
C VAL A 23 4.43 -0.57 -21.41
N TYR A 24 4.51 -1.53 -22.33
CA TYR A 24 4.44 -1.27 -23.77
C TYR A 24 2.98 -1.25 -24.20
N VAL A 25 2.56 -0.20 -24.89
CA VAL A 25 1.20 -0.05 -25.40
C VAL A 25 1.25 0.39 -26.86
N TRP A 26 0.20 0.05 -27.62
CA TRP A 26 0.08 0.42 -29.03
C TRP A 26 -0.38 1.87 -29.22
N GLY A 27 -1.00 2.47 -28.20
CA GLY A 27 -1.50 3.82 -28.27
C GLY A 27 -2.05 4.29 -26.93
N LEU A 28 -2.59 5.51 -26.90
CA LEU A 28 -3.04 6.15 -25.67
C LEU A 28 -4.51 5.92 -25.34
N TYR A 29 -5.24 5.21 -26.19
CA TYR A 29 -6.66 4.96 -25.97
C TYR A 29 -6.87 3.70 -25.13
N LYS A 30 -8.10 3.53 -24.61
CA LYS A 30 -8.45 2.35 -23.84
C LYS A 30 -8.10 1.09 -24.61
N GLN A 31 -7.37 0.21 -23.95
CA GLN A 31 -6.97 -1.07 -24.53
C GLN A 31 -6.69 -2.07 -23.42
N PHE A 32 -6.80 -3.34 -23.74
CA PHE A 32 -6.37 -4.42 -22.88
C PHE A 32 -4.84 -4.49 -22.94
N ILE A 33 -4.19 -4.49 -21.76
CA ILE A 33 -2.73 -4.58 -21.67
C ILE A 33 -2.38 -5.95 -21.08
N PRO A 34 -1.82 -6.86 -21.88
CA PRO A 34 -1.40 -8.16 -21.36
C PRO A 34 -0.28 -8.01 -20.35
N HIS A 35 -0.22 -8.90 -19.38
CA HIS A 35 0.84 -8.94 -18.37
C HIS A 35 2.24 -8.98 -19.02
N THR A 36 2.36 -9.65 -20.16
CA THR A 36 3.63 -9.76 -20.90
C THR A 36 4.15 -8.42 -21.42
N ASN A 37 3.31 -7.38 -21.46
CA ASN A 37 3.71 -6.04 -21.90
C ASN A 37 4.34 -5.19 -20.77
N ILE A 38 4.37 -5.69 -19.54
CA ILE A 38 5.05 -4.99 -18.45
C ILE A 38 6.56 -5.00 -18.74
N ILE A 39 7.16 -3.81 -18.70
CA ILE A 39 8.59 -3.66 -18.99
C ILE A 39 9.39 -4.28 -17.85
N LYS A 40 10.42 -5.02 -18.18
CA LYS A 40 11.34 -5.60 -17.21
C LYS A 40 12.60 -4.74 -17.12
N ASP A 41 13.16 -4.68 -15.93
CA ASP A 41 14.45 -4.01 -15.70
C ASP A 41 15.60 -4.92 -16.15
N GLU A 42 16.84 -4.43 -15.96
CA GLU A 42 18.05 -5.18 -16.34
C GLU A 42 18.24 -6.49 -15.58
N ASN A 43 17.58 -6.63 -14.42
CA ASN A 43 17.60 -7.86 -13.63
C ASN A 43 16.46 -8.82 -13.98
N GLY A 44 15.64 -8.47 -14.99
CA GLY A 44 14.49 -9.28 -15.39
C GLY A 44 13.27 -9.08 -14.51
N GLU A 45 13.29 -8.12 -13.60
CA GLU A 45 12.16 -7.83 -12.73
C GLU A 45 11.17 -6.89 -13.39
N GLU A 46 9.88 -7.17 -13.23
CA GLU A 46 8.83 -6.36 -13.82
C GLU A 46 8.71 -5.00 -13.14
N LYS A 47 8.62 -3.94 -13.96
CA LYS A 47 8.39 -2.59 -13.46
C LYS A 47 6.89 -2.38 -13.20
N SER A 48 6.35 -3.20 -12.31
CA SER A 48 4.98 -3.10 -11.84
C SER A 48 4.81 -1.90 -10.91
N TRP A 49 3.58 -1.63 -10.50
CA TRP A 49 3.33 -0.57 -9.53
C TRP A 49 3.97 -0.89 -8.17
N PHE A 50 4.24 0.13 -7.40
CA PHE A 50 4.71 -0.02 -6.02
C PHE A 50 4.15 1.14 -5.17
N CYS A 51 4.20 1.00 -3.84
CA CYS A 51 3.68 2.02 -2.94
C CYS A 51 4.70 3.16 -2.80
N LEU A 52 4.27 4.40 -3.02
CA LEU A 52 5.10 5.59 -2.84
C LEU A 52 4.99 6.14 -1.43
N SER A 53 3.79 6.18 -0.89
CA SER A 53 3.53 6.74 0.43
C SER A 53 2.21 6.23 0.97
N TRP A 54 2.06 6.37 2.28
CA TRP A 54 0.79 6.15 2.93
C TRP A 54 0.59 7.21 4.02
N ALA A 55 -0.65 7.49 4.32
CA ALA A 55 -1.06 8.31 5.47
C ALA A 55 -2.17 7.58 6.20
N ALA A 56 -2.17 7.67 7.51
CA ALA A 56 -3.14 6.99 8.33
C ALA A 56 -3.44 7.75 9.61
N LYS A 57 -4.62 7.49 10.15
CA LYS A 57 -5.06 8.11 11.40
C LYS A 57 -6.00 7.14 12.11
N TRP A 58 -5.79 6.99 13.40
CA TRP A 58 -6.76 6.31 14.24
C TRP A 58 -7.98 7.24 14.46
N LEU A 59 -9.18 6.70 14.34
CA LEU A 59 -10.41 7.51 14.35
C LEU A 59 -10.52 8.44 15.56
N TYR A 60 -10.08 7.97 16.71
CA TYR A 60 -10.20 8.72 17.95
C TYR A 60 -8.91 9.46 18.36
N ASP A 61 -7.95 9.56 17.44
CA ASP A 61 -6.67 10.23 17.68
C ASP A 61 -6.47 11.30 16.61
N ASP A 62 -5.97 12.47 17.01
CA ASP A 62 -5.76 13.57 16.07
C ASP A 62 -4.42 13.49 15.35
N THR A 63 -3.54 12.58 15.74
CA THR A 63 -2.23 12.43 15.12
C THR A 63 -2.32 11.74 13.78
N ILE A 64 -1.74 12.34 12.75
CA ILE A 64 -1.61 11.73 11.42
C ILE A 64 -0.25 11.04 11.35
N LEU A 65 -0.29 9.75 11.02
CA LEU A 65 0.90 8.95 10.79
C LEU A 65 1.11 8.86 9.29
N SER A 66 2.37 8.85 8.85
CA SER A 66 2.66 8.74 7.43
C SER A 66 4.08 8.21 7.20
N ASP A 67 4.30 7.71 6.01
CA ASP A 67 5.62 7.30 5.58
C ASP A 67 5.71 7.44 4.07
N ILE A 68 6.91 7.68 3.57
CA ILE A 68 7.16 7.90 2.16
C ILE A 68 8.49 7.25 1.79
N VAL A 69 8.58 6.71 0.58
CA VAL A 69 9.84 6.17 0.08
C VAL A 69 10.85 7.29 -0.09
N THR A 70 12.12 6.98 0.16
CA THR A 70 13.22 7.91 -0.16
C THR A 70 13.41 7.95 -1.68
N PRO A 71 14.12 8.99 -2.21
CA PRO A 71 14.44 9.00 -3.63
C PRO A 71 15.14 7.74 -4.11
N ASP A 72 16.08 7.22 -3.34
CA ASP A 72 16.79 5.99 -3.69
C ASP A 72 15.87 4.78 -3.71
N GLU A 73 14.99 4.67 -2.71
CA GLU A 73 13.98 3.60 -2.68
C GLU A 73 13.03 3.68 -3.87
N SER A 74 12.63 4.89 -4.23
CA SER A 74 11.76 5.11 -5.39
C SER A 74 12.44 4.70 -6.69
N MET A 75 13.69 5.07 -6.87
CA MET A 75 14.45 4.69 -8.06
C MET A 75 14.65 3.19 -8.14
N ALA A 76 14.83 2.53 -7.01
CA ALA A 76 14.96 1.08 -6.93
C ALA A 76 13.60 0.35 -6.97
N ARG A 77 12.49 1.07 -7.00
CA ARG A 77 11.12 0.52 -6.93
C ARG A 77 10.94 -0.36 -5.69
N ASN A 78 11.55 0.05 -4.58
CA ASN A 78 11.55 -0.70 -3.33
C ASN A 78 10.71 0.00 -2.28
N ASP A 79 9.54 -0.54 -1.99
CA ASP A 79 8.61 -0.03 -0.99
C ASP A 79 8.61 -0.84 0.31
N GLY A 80 9.54 -1.78 0.45
CA GLY A 80 9.54 -2.72 1.59
C GLY A 80 9.51 -2.05 2.95
N ARG A 81 10.28 -0.96 3.14
CA ARG A 81 10.34 -0.27 4.42
C ARG A 81 8.99 0.35 4.81
N ILE A 82 8.35 1.06 3.88
CA ILE A 82 7.06 1.70 4.17
C ILE A 82 5.92 0.69 4.22
N LEU A 83 6.04 -0.43 3.54
CA LEU A 83 5.07 -1.52 3.66
C LEU A 83 5.09 -2.12 5.06
N LYS A 84 6.27 -2.28 5.65
CA LYS A 84 6.38 -2.78 7.02
C LYS A 84 5.73 -1.83 8.03
N SER A 85 5.88 -0.54 7.84
CA SER A 85 5.30 0.44 8.76
C SER A 85 3.78 0.47 8.68
N ILE A 86 3.18 0.45 7.48
CA ILE A 86 1.71 0.40 7.36
C ILE A 86 1.16 -0.97 7.79
N TRP A 87 1.90 -2.04 7.54
CA TRP A 87 1.48 -3.38 7.93
C TRP A 87 1.20 -3.48 9.43
N LYS A 88 2.07 -2.88 10.24
CA LYS A 88 1.89 -2.88 11.70
C LYS A 88 0.58 -2.22 12.12
N LEU A 89 0.24 -1.11 11.49
CA LEU A 89 -1.01 -0.41 11.79
C LEU A 89 -2.22 -1.22 11.35
N LEU A 90 -2.16 -1.81 10.16
CA LEU A 90 -3.25 -2.63 9.64
C LEU A 90 -3.46 -3.88 10.50
N ASP A 91 -2.38 -4.50 10.96
CA ASP A 91 -2.47 -5.70 11.80
C ASP A 91 -3.08 -5.38 13.18
N GLU A 92 -2.81 -4.18 13.70
CA GLU A 92 -3.36 -3.72 14.98
C GLU A 92 -4.84 -3.32 14.88
N ALA A 93 -5.30 -2.90 13.71
CA ALA A 93 -6.65 -2.37 13.53
C ALA A 93 -7.72 -3.46 13.63
N ASP A 94 -8.83 -3.12 14.26
CA ASP A 94 -10.04 -3.95 14.24
C ASP A 94 -10.85 -3.70 12.97
N ILE A 95 -10.89 -2.43 12.55
CA ILE A 95 -11.61 -2.00 11.34
C ILE A 95 -10.68 -1.06 10.57
N VAL A 96 -10.63 -1.20 9.26
CA VAL A 96 -9.89 -0.29 8.40
C VAL A 96 -10.82 0.37 7.39
N ILE A 97 -10.60 1.67 7.15
CA ILE A 97 -11.39 2.45 6.19
C ILE A 97 -10.42 3.12 5.24
N GLY A 98 -10.51 2.78 3.96
CA GLY A 98 -9.70 3.38 2.92
C GLY A 98 -10.43 4.51 2.20
N HIS A 99 -9.67 5.41 1.59
CA HIS A 99 -10.21 6.58 0.90
C HIS A 99 -11.11 6.22 -0.30
N ASN A 100 -10.67 5.30 -1.14
CA ASN A 100 -11.39 4.87 -2.33
C ASN A 100 -12.11 3.53 -2.13
N GLY A 101 -12.44 3.23 -0.90
CA GLY A 101 -13.08 1.98 -0.55
C GLY A 101 -12.09 0.85 -0.38
N ASP A 102 -12.48 -0.07 0.48
CA ASP A 102 -11.64 -1.18 0.94
C ASP A 102 -11.12 -2.05 -0.19
N ARG A 103 -11.86 -2.10 -1.28
CA ARG A 103 -11.55 -3.03 -2.38
C ARG A 103 -10.27 -2.66 -3.12
N PHE A 104 -9.97 -1.37 -3.23
CA PHE A 104 -8.81 -0.92 -4.00
C PHE A 104 -7.54 -0.95 -3.15
N ASP A 105 -7.53 -0.17 -2.08
CA ASP A 105 -6.30 0.06 -1.31
C ASP A 105 -5.82 -1.20 -0.57
N ILE A 106 -6.75 -1.91 0.07
CA ILE A 106 -6.40 -3.13 0.83
C ILE A 106 -5.92 -4.24 -0.09
N ARG A 107 -6.60 -4.45 -1.21
CA ARG A 107 -6.19 -5.48 -2.17
C ARG A 107 -4.81 -5.19 -2.75
N LYS A 108 -4.55 -3.93 -3.11
CA LYS A 108 -3.24 -3.53 -3.61
C LYS A 108 -2.16 -3.74 -2.56
N LEU A 109 -2.41 -3.30 -1.33
CA LEU A 109 -1.44 -3.48 -0.26
C LEU A 109 -1.17 -4.96 0.01
N ASN A 110 -2.20 -5.79 0.07
CA ASN A 110 -2.01 -7.23 0.29
C ASN A 110 -1.17 -7.86 -0.81
N ALA A 111 -1.37 -7.47 -2.07
CA ALA A 111 -0.54 -7.94 -3.16
C ALA A 111 0.93 -7.55 -2.95
N ARG A 112 1.20 -6.31 -2.53
CA ARG A 112 2.56 -5.87 -2.26
C ARG A 112 3.17 -6.56 -1.04
N PHE A 113 2.37 -6.83 -0.01
CA PHE A 113 2.85 -7.60 1.14
C PHE A 113 3.33 -8.99 0.70
N ILE A 114 2.54 -9.66 -0.13
CA ILE A 114 2.90 -10.98 -0.65
C ILE A 114 4.17 -10.90 -1.50
N ASP A 115 4.28 -9.90 -2.37
CA ASP A 115 5.47 -9.69 -3.20
C ASP A 115 6.73 -9.45 -2.37
N ASN A 116 6.59 -8.91 -1.16
CA ASN A 116 7.69 -8.68 -0.22
C ASN A 116 7.80 -9.78 0.83
N GLU A 117 7.21 -10.92 0.57
CA GLU A 117 7.27 -12.11 1.44
C GLU A 117 6.68 -11.86 2.84
N MET A 118 5.70 -10.98 2.93
CA MET A 118 4.97 -10.69 4.16
C MET A 118 3.58 -11.33 4.09
N ASN A 119 3.16 -11.92 5.19
CA ASN A 119 1.78 -12.40 5.30
C ASN A 119 0.82 -11.21 5.34
N PRO A 120 -0.39 -11.33 4.76
CA PRO A 120 -1.38 -10.28 4.96
C PRO A 120 -1.64 -10.04 6.45
N PRO A 121 -1.90 -8.78 6.84
CA PRO A 121 -2.19 -8.48 8.24
C PRO A 121 -3.52 -9.10 8.67
N SER A 122 -3.72 -9.16 9.98
CA SER A 122 -4.98 -9.67 10.53
C SER A 122 -6.16 -8.87 10.01
N PRO A 123 -7.26 -9.56 9.70
CA PRO A 123 -8.47 -8.86 9.26
C PRO A 123 -9.12 -8.05 10.40
#